data_430f9937af6ebb6bf0e0a93851c13441
#
_entry.id   430f9937af6ebb6bf0e0a93851c13441
#
_cell.length_a   1.000
_cell.length_b   1.000
_cell.length_c   1.000
_cell.angle_alpha   90.00
_cell.angle_beta   90.00
_cell.angle_gamma   90.00
#
_symmetry.space_group_name_H-M   'P 1'
#
loop_
_entity.id
_entity.type
_entity.pdbx_description
1 polymer ?
#
loop_
_entity_poly.entity_id
_entity_poly.type
_entity_poly.pdbx_seq_one_letter_code
_entity_poly.pdbx_strand_id
1 'polypeptide(L)'
;MKQYSSACDENRDPILAIIRREFADARRILEVGSGSGQHAVYFGQHLPHLNWQTSDLPGNHASINAWRAEAGLSNVLAPLELEVTTTHWPATRYHGVFSANT
;
A
#
# COMPACT_ATOMS: atom_id res chain seq x y z
N MET A 1 -9.16 9.97 -9.24
CA MET A 1 -9.34 9.12 -10.43
C MET A 1 -8.50 7.86 -10.30
N LYS A 2 -9.13 6.72 -10.50
CA LYS A 2 -8.48 5.43 -10.42
C LYS A 2 -7.55 5.21 -11.61
N GLN A 3 -6.28 4.94 -11.36
CA GLN A 3 -5.30 4.64 -12.39
C GLN A 3 -4.99 3.14 -12.39
N TYR A 4 -4.64 2.61 -13.55
CA TYR A 4 -4.38 1.18 -13.71
C TYR A 4 -2.98 0.97 -14.28
N SER A 5 -2.27 -0.04 -13.75
CA SER A 5 -0.94 -0.42 -14.22
C SER A 5 -0.93 -1.92 -14.51
N SER A 6 -0.66 -2.29 -15.76
CA SER A 6 -0.52 -3.70 -16.12
C SER A 6 0.70 -4.34 -15.47
N ALA A 7 1.75 -3.55 -15.19
CA ALA A 7 2.92 -4.05 -14.49
C ALA A 7 2.58 -4.53 -13.08
N CYS A 8 1.63 -3.85 -12.40
CA CYS A 8 1.16 -4.31 -11.10
C CYS A 8 0.49 -5.68 -11.20
N ASP A 9 -0.35 -5.88 -12.22
CA ASP A 9 -1.01 -7.17 -12.42
C ASP A 9 -0.02 -8.29 -12.68
N GLU A 10 1.07 -8.00 -13.41
CA GLU A 10 2.05 -9.01 -13.78
C GLU A 10 2.90 -9.47 -12.61
N ASN A 11 3.21 -8.56 -11.68
CA ASN A 11 4.14 -8.88 -10.60
C ASN A 11 3.48 -9.05 -9.22
N ARG A 12 2.16 -8.84 -9.11
CA ARG A 12 1.50 -8.85 -7.81
C ARG A 12 1.54 -10.20 -7.11
N ASP A 13 1.39 -11.31 -7.84
CA ASP A 13 1.35 -12.63 -7.22
C ASP A 13 2.71 -13.07 -6.66
N PRO A 14 3.84 -12.90 -7.37
CA PRO A 14 5.14 -13.17 -6.78
C PRO A 14 5.43 -12.29 -5.56
N ILE A 15 5.05 -11.02 -5.61
CA ILE A 15 5.23 -10.10 -4.48
C ILE A 15 4.34 -10.52 -3.31
N LEU A 16 3.10 -10.88 -3.57
CA LEU A 16 2.17 -11.34 -2.53
C LEU A 16 2.73 -12.55 -1.77
N ALA A 17 3.34 -13.49 -2.48
CA ALA A 17 3.93 -14.67 -1.85
C ALA A 17 5.02 -14.27 -0.86
N ILE A 18 5.86 -13.29 -1.24
CA ILE A 18 6.93 -12.79 -0.37
C ILE A 18 6.35 -12.08 0.84
N ILE A 19 5.38 -11.20 0.63
CA ILE A 19 4.75 -10.43 1.71
C ILE A 19 4.06 -11.35 2.70
N ARG A 20 3.35 -12.36 2.19
CA ARG A 20 2.64 -13.32 3.04
C ARG A 20 3.60 -14.02 4.00
N ARG A 21 4.78 -14.37 3.52
CA ARG A 21 5.80 -15.02 4.32
C ARG A 21 6.47 -14.05 5.30
N GLU A 22 6.91 -12.87 4.78
CA GLU A 22 7.69 -11.94 5.58
C GLU A 22 6.85 -11.21 6.63
N PHE A 23 5.57 -10.99 6.35
CA PHE A 23 4.69 -10.24 7.25
C PHE A 23 3.62 -11.12 7.90
N ALA A 24 3.89 -12.43 8.00
CA ALA A 24 2.93 -13.37 8.58
C ALA A 24 2.50 -12.97 9.99
N ASP A 25 3.43 -12.45 10.79
CA ASP A 25 3.17 -12.07 12.18
C ASP A 25 3.04 -10.55 12.36
N ALA A 26 3.07 -9.80 11.27
CA ALA A 26 2.92 -8.35 11.33
C ALA A 26 1.45 -7.95 11.43
N ARG A 27 1.19 -6.71 11.84
CA ARG A 27 -0.15 -6.14 11.88
C ARG A 27 -0.23 -4.83 11.11
N ARG A 28 0.77 -3.98 11.20
CA ARG A 28 0.79 -2.67 10.56
C ARG A 28 1.96 -2.57 9.60
N ILE A 29 1.63 -2.30 8.35
CA ILE A 29 2.61 -2.14 7.29
C ILE A 29 2.47 -0.75 6.70
N LEU A 30 3.60 -0.06 6.52
CA LEU A 30 3.64 1.19 5.79
C LEU A 30 4.13 0.93 4.37
N GLU A 31 3.34 1.28 3.39
CA GLU A 31 3.77 1.24 2.00
C GLU A 31 4.25 2.63 1.59
N VAL A 32 5.49 2.73 1.17
CA VAL A 32 6.09 3.97 0.69
C VAL A 32 5.96 3.99 -0.83
N GLY A 33 5.29 5.03 -1.35
CA GLY A 33 5.07 5.15 -2.78
C GLY A 33 4.02 4.18 -3.28
N SER A 34 2.78 4.32 -2.80
CA SER A 34 1.68 3.43 -3.17
C SER A 34 1.26 3.56 -4.63
N GLY A 35 1.71 4.60 -5.32
CA GLY A 35 1.44 4.81 -6.74
C GLY A 35 -0.04 4.92 -7.04
N SER A 36 -0.56 4.01 -7.88
CA SER A 36 -1.97 4.00 -8.23
C SER A 36 -2.87 3.55 -7.08
N GLY A 37 -2.35 2.77 -6.13
CA GLY A 37 -3.12 2.12 -5.08
C GLY A 37 -3.50 0.69 -5.41
N GLN A 38 -3.15 0.21 -6.57
CA GLN A 38 -3.54 -1.11 -7.08
C GLN A 38 -2.95 -2.25 -6.24
N HIS A 39 -1.65 -2.18 -5.91
CA HIS A 39 -0.99 -3.17 -5.06
C HIS A 39 -1.57 -3.18 -3.64
N ALA A 40 -1.78 -1.99 -3.06
CA ALA A 40 -2.29 -1.88 -1.69
C ALA A 40 -3.63 -2.60 -1.54
N VAL A 41 -4.54 -2.39 -2.47
CA VAL A 41 -5.85 -3.02 -2.46
C VAL A 41 -5.73 -4.54 -2.62
N TYR A 42 -4.89 -4.98 -3.55
CA TYR A 42 -4.70 -6.40 -3.79
C TYR A 42 -4.12 -7.11 -2.57
N PHE A 43 -3.07 -6.56 -1.98
CA PHE A 43 -2.43 -7.16 -0.81
C PHE A 43 -3.33 -7.09 0.42
N GLY A 44 -4.02 -5.97 0.62
CA GLY A 44 -4.96 -5.83 1.72
C GLY A 44 -6.09 -6.85 1.65
N GLN A 45 -6.59 -7.12 0.45
CA GLN A 45 -7.65 -8.11 0.24
C GLN A 45 -7.20 -9.52 0.61
N HIS A 46 -5.98 -9.87 0.23
CA HIS A 46 -5.44 -11.22 0.44
C HIS A 46 -4.80 -11.43 1.81
N LEU A 47 -4.51 -10.33 2.54
CA LEU A 47 -3.86 -10.39 3.85
C LEU A 47 -4.68 -9.56 4.85
N PRO A 48 -5.89 -10.05 5.20
CA PRO A 48 -6.81 -9.25 6.03
C PRO A 48 -6.31 -9.01 7.46
N HIS A 49 -5.28 -9.73 7.90
CA HIS A 49 -4.70 -9.50 9.22
C HIS A 49 -3.81 -8.25 9.25
N LEU A 50 -3.44 -7.70 8.08
CA LEU A 50 -2.60 -6.52 8.00
C LEU A 50 -3.44 -5.25 7.90
N ASN A 51 -3.04 -4.22 8.63
CA ASN A 51 -3.47 -2.86 8.38
C ASN A 51 -2.44 -2.24 7.44
N TRP A 52 -2.86 -1.98 6.23
CA TRP A 52 -1.99 -1.50 5.15
C TRP A 52 -2.11 0.01 5.02
N GLN A 53 -1.07 0.71 5.45
CA GLN A 53 -1.05 2.16 5.38
C GLN A 53 -0.44 2.59 4.06
N THR A 54 -1.26 3.14 3.18
CA THR A 54 -0.79 3.70 1.92
C THR A 54 -0.12 5.05 2.17
N SER A 55 0.82 5.43 1.32
CA SER A 55 1.43 6.75 1.35
C SER A 55 2.01 7.08 -0.01
N ASP A 56 1.97 8.36 -0.36
CA ASP A 56 2.57 8.87 -1.59
C ASP A 56 2.52 10.39 -1.59
N LEU A 57 3.03 10.99 -2.66
CA LEU A 57 2.86 12.40 -2.90
C LEU A 57 1.38 12.73 -3.12
N PRO A 58 0.94 13.96 -2.80
CA PRO A 58 -0.49 14.31 -2.90
C PRO A 58 -1.11 14.05 -4.27
N GLY A 59 -0.32 14.16 -5.35
CA GLY A 59 -0.82 13.94 -6.70
C GLY A 59 -1.36 12.54 -6.96
N ASN A 60 -0.96 11.56 -6.15
CA ASN A 60 -1.40 10.16 -6.32
C ASN A 60 -2.53 9.78 -5.37
N HIS A 61 -2.91 10.66 -4.45
CA HIS A 61 -3.92 10.32 -3.44
C HIS A 61 -5.29 10.05 -4.04
N ALA A 62 -5.67 10.76 -5.10
CA ALA A 62 -6.97 10.56 -5.73
C ALA A 62 -7.13 9.14 -6.28
N SER A 63 -6.08 8.61 -6.95
CA SER A 63 -6.11 7.25 -7.47
C SER A 63 -6.14 6.22 -6.34
N ILE A 64 -5.30 6.41 -5.31
CA ILE A 64 -5.27 5.51 -4.16
C ILE A 64 -6.65 5.45 -3.52
N ASN A 65 -7.29 6.59 -3.29
CA ASN A 65 -8.61 6.64 -2.68
C ASN A 65 -9.69 6.02 -3.58
N ALA A 66 -9.56 6.16 -4.90
CA ALA A 66 -10.50 5.55 -5.84
C ALA A 66 -10.42 4.01 -5.77
N TRP A 67 -9.21 3.46 -5.71
CA TRP A 67 -9.04 2.01 -5.56
C TRP A 67 -9.58 1.53 -4.21
N ARG A 68 -9.31 2.29 -3.14
CA ARG A 68 -9.84 1.96 -1.80
C ARG A 68 -11.36 1.94 -1.77
N ALA A 69 -11.98 2.97 -2.34
CA ALA A 69 -13.44 3.10 -2.35
C ALA A 69 -14.09 1.93 -3.10
N GLU A 70 -13.52 1.56 -4.24
CA GLU A 70 -14.07 0.47 -5.04
C GLU A 70 -13.91 -0.88 -4.34
N ALA A 71 -12.78 -1.10 -3.67
CA ALA A 71 -12.52 -2.36 -2.97
C ALA A 71 -13.31 -2.49 -1.67
N GLY A 72 -13.61 -1.39 -1.00
CA GLY A 72 -14.37 -1.40 0.24
C GLY A 72 -13.69 -2.10 1.40
N LEU A 73 -12.35 -2.12 1.43
CA LEU A 73 -11.60 -2.81 2.47
C LEU A 73 -11.30 -1.87 3.64
N SER A 74 -11.60 -2.32 4.85
CA SER A 74 -11.36 -1.51 6.05
C SER A 74 -9.89 -1.52 6.49
N ASN A 75 -9.11 -2.48 6.04
CA ASN A 75 -7.71 -2.61 6.42
C ASN A 75 -6.73 -1.90 5.50
N VAL A 76 -7.19 -1.27 4.43
CA VAL A 76 -6.38 -0.43 3.55
C VAL A 76 -6.71 1.02 3.86
N LEU A 77 -5.76 1.72 4.47
CA LEU A 77 -6.00 3.03 5.06
C LEU A 77 -5.75 4.16 4.07
N ALA A 78 -6.38 5.31 4.33
CA ALA A 78 -6.25 6.50 3.48
C ALA A 78 -4.79 6.93 3.38
N PRO A 79 -4.36 7.44 2.21
CA PRO A 79 -2.95 7.73 1.99
C PRO A 79 -2.43 8.87 2.86
N LEU A 80 -1.22 8.67 3.40
CA LEU A 80 -0.46 9.72 4.05
C LEU A 80 0.35 10.46 2.99
N GLU A 81 0.54 11.76 3.21
CA GLU A 81 1.45 12.52 2.38
C GLU A 81 2.87 12.21 2.85
N LEU A 82 3.62 11.48 2.03
CA LEU A 82 4.96 11.07 2.38
C LEU A 82 5.85 11.09 1.14
N GLU A 83 6.97 11.78 1.28
CA GLU A 83 8.00 11.84 0.26
C GLU A 83 9.26 11.17 0.81
N VAL A 84 9.88 10.28 0.02
CA VAL A 84 11.03 9.49 0.50
C VAL A 84 12.22 10.35 0.89
N THR A 85 12.31 11.58 0.37
CA THR A 85 13.40 12.51 0.69
C THR A 85 13.14 13.32 1.94
N THR A 86 11.92 13.25 2.50
CA THR A 86 11.57 14.02 3.69
C THR A 86 12.15 13.37 4.94
N THR A 87 12.38 14.20 5.96
CA THR A 87 12.75 13.71 7.28
C THR A 87 11.53 13.53 8.19
N HIS A 88 10.35 13.87 7.69
CA HIS A 88 9.11 13.79 8.46
C HIS A 88 8.42 12.45 8.20
N TRP A 89 8.62 11.51 9.09
CA TRP A 89 7.99 10.20 9.02
C TRP A 89 6.81 10.13 9.98
N PRO A 90 5.83 9.23 9.70
CA PRO A 90 4.69 9.07 10.60
C PRO A 90 5.13 8.73 12.02
N ALA A 91 4.43 9.28 13.02
CA ALA A 91 4.70 8.98 14.41
C ALA A 91 4.30 7.55 14.77
N THR A 92 3.33 6.98 14.05
CA THR A 92 2.86 5.61 14.26
C THR A 92 3.96 4.61 13.94
N ARG A 93 4.08 3.60 14.78
CA ARG A 93 5.06 2.53 14.55
C ARG A 93 4.46 1.47 13.64
N TYR A 94 5.30 0.95 12.76
CA TYR A 94 4.91 -0.09 11.81
C TYR A 94 5.77 -1.33 12.03
N HIS A 95 5.19 -2.51 11.80
CA HIS A 95 5.92 -3.77 11.91
C HIS A 95 6.79 -4.02 10.69
N GLY A 96 6.45 -3.39 9.57
CA GLY A 96 7.24 -3.50 8.36
C GLY A 96 6.98 -2.32 7.43
N VAL A 97 7.90 -2.13 6.48
CA VAL A 97 7.82 -1.10 5.46
C VAL A 97 7.98 -1.78 4.10
N PHE A 98 7.12 -1.42 3.17
CA PHE A 98 7.12 -2.01 1.83
C PHE A 98 7.15 -0.92 0.78
N SER A 99 7.91 -1.15 -0.30
CA SER A 99 7.91 -0.28 -1.48
C SER A 99 8.17 -1.14 -2.71
N ALA A 100 7.29 -1.05 -3.70
CA ALA A 100 7.42 -1.81 -4.93
C ALA A 100 7.91 -0.96 -6.11
N ASN A 101 7.72 0.36 -6.02
CA ASN A 101 8.02 1.27 -7.13
C ASN A 101 9.06 2.30 -6.72
N THR A 102 10.28 1.92 -6.78
CA THR A 102 11.38 2.84 -6.44
C THR A 102 12.11 3.32 -7.67
#